data_3c87c0a83ab50717d79b616fa5a9ae08
#
_entry.id   3c87c0a83ab50717d79b616fa5a9ae08
#
_cell.length_a   1.000
_cell.length_b   1.000
_cell.length_c   1.000
_cell.angle_alpha   90.00
_cell.angle_beta   90.00
_cell.angle_gamma   90.00
#
_symmetry.space_group_name_H-M   'P 1'
#
loop_
_entity.id
_entity.type
_entity.pdbx_description
1 polymer ?
#
loop_
_entity_poly.entity_id
_entity_poly.type
_entity_poly.pdbx_seq_one_letter_code
_entity_poly.pdbx_strand_id
1 'polypeptide(L)'
;MTDEGTQQDLQSIGAVIDEMYDMISGPAGPRDWSRQSNCFLPESRQVRTWVEDGRPAMLAMGPEDYRRNVTPFFMANPFYEVETGRRIDLFGNMAHVWSHYEARTSPDDADVERRGINSIQLFRHPELGWRIISMIWDNERPSA
;
A
#
# COMPACT_ATOMS: atom_id res chain seq x y z
N MET A 1 10.86 -26.63 -5.80
CA MET A 1 9.65 -27.04 -5.05
C MET A 1 9.44 -26.08 -3.89
N THR A 2 8.25 -25.49 -3.84
CA THR A 2 7.88 -24.57 -2.77
C THR A 2 7.45 -25.39 -1.56
N ASP A 3 8.12 -25.28 -0.42
CA ASP A 3 7.74 -26.00 0.80
C ASP A 3 6.55 -25.31 1.50
N GLU A 4 5.99 -25.99 2.52
CA GLU A 4 4.83 -25.47 3.25
C GLU A 4 5.13 -24.15 3.95
N GLY A 5 6.35 -23.96 4.49
CA GLY A 5 6.74 -22.70 5.12
C GLY A 5 6.74 -21.54 4.13
N THR A 6 7.26 -21.77 2.93
CA THR A 6 7.25 -20.76 1.87
C THR A 6 5.83 -20.42 1.42
N GLN A 7 4.96 -21.44 1.30
CA GLN A 7 3.55 -21.22 0.96
C GLN A 7 2.85 -20.37 2.02
N GLN A 8 3.09 -20.66 3.30
CA GLN A 8 2.53 -19.88 4.40
C GLN A 8 3.04 -18.45 4.39
N ASP A 9 4.32 -18.24 4.10
CA ASP A 9 4.89 -16.89 3.99
C ASP A 9 4.24 -16.10 2.87
N LEU A 10 4.06 -16.72 1.71
CA LEU A 10 3.40 -16.05 0.57
C LEU A 10 1.95 -15.67 0.91
N GLN A 11 1.23 -16.56 1.59
CA GLN A 11 -0.14 -16.27 2.02
C GLN A 11 -0.19 -15.13 3.04
N SER A 12 0.72 -15.15 4.01
CA SER A 12 0.78 -14.11 5.05
C SER A 12 1.15 -12.76 4.48
N ILE A 13 2.10 -12.72 3.55
CA ILE A 13 2.48 -11.49 2.83
C ILE A 13 1.28 -10.95 2.05
N GLY A 14 0.60 -11.83 1.31
CA GLY A 14 -0.59 -11.46 0.54
C GLY A 14 -1.69 -10.89 1.43
N ALA A 15 -1.90 -11.49 2.61
CA ALA A 15 -2.89 -11.01 3.57
C ALA A 15 -2.59 -9.61 4.07
N VAL A 16 -1.31 -9.28 4.30
CA VAL A 16 -0.89 -7.93 4.71
C VAL A 16 -1.22 -6.92 3.62
N ILE A 17 -0.93 -7.24 2.36
CA ILE A 17 -1.23 -6.36 1.24
C ILE A 17 -2.75 -6.17 1.10
N ASP A 18 -3.53 -7.24 1.19
CA ASP A 18 -4.99 -7.18 1.11
C ASP A 18 -5.57 -6.29 2.21
N GLU A 19 -5.08 -6.45 3.45
CA GLU A 19 -5.49 -5.65 4.61
C GLU A 19 -5.20 -4.17 4.39
N MET A 20 -4.03 -3.86 3.83
CA MET A 20 -3.64 -2.48 3.55
C MET A 20 -4.62 -1.80 2.59
N TYR A 21 -4.96 -2.45 1.47
CA TYR A 21 -5.90 -1.90 0.50
C TYR A 21 -7.30 -1.77 1.09
N ASP A 22 -7.74 -2.74 1.86
CA ASP A 22 -9.07 -2.73 2.46
C ASP A 22 -9.20 -1.60 3.50
N MET A 23 -8.16 -1.41 4.30
CA MET A 23 -8.14 -0.38 5.35
C MET A 23 -8.37 1.03 4.81
N ILE A 24 -7.73 1.37 3.68
CA ILE A 24 -7.80 2.73 3.13
C ILE A 24 -9.00 2.95 2.22
N SER A 25 -9.70 1.88 1.81
CA SER A 25 -10.81 1.95 0.87
C SER A 25 -12.14 2.12 1.61
N GLY A 26 -13.02 2.97 1.07
CA GLY A 26 -14.34 3.16 1.65
C GLY A 26 -15.04 4.42 1.15
N PRO A 27 -16.29 4.63 1.60
CA PRO A 27 -17.01 5.87 1.31
C PRO A 27 -16.33 7.06 2.01
N ALA A 28 -16.72 8.27 1.64
CA ALA A 28 -16.25 9.46 2.34
C ALA A 28 -16.55 9.32 3.84
N GLY A 29 -15.54 9.52 4.68
CA GLY A 29 -15.67 9.34 6.11
C GLY A 29 -14.43 8.75 6.75
N PRO A 30 -14.49 8.42 8.04
CA PRO A 30 -13.34 7.93 8.78
C PRO A 30 -12.90 6.54 8.34
N ARG A 31 -11.61 6.24 8.56
CA ARG A 31 -11.04 4.91 8.42
C ARG A 31 -10.70 4.35 9.80
N ASP A 32 -10.67 3.02 9.90
CA ASP A 32 -10.22 2.37 11.13
C ASP A 32 -8.68 2.26 11.12
N TRP A 33 -8.01 3.29 11.62
CA TRP A 33 -6.56 3.35 11.62
C TRP A 33 -5.90 2.39 12.62
N SER A 34 -6.66 1.77 13.51
CA SER A 34 -6.11 0.72 14.37
C SER A 34 -5.58 -0.46 13.55
N ARG A 35 -6.07 -0.60 12.32
CA ARG A 35 -5.62 -1.65 11.39
C ARG A 35 -4.22 -1.43 10.85
N GLN A 36 -3.65 -0.23 10.99
CA GLN A 36 -2.28 0.05 10.51
C GLN A 36 -1.26 -0.91 11.11
N SER A 37 -1.40 -1.26 12.38
CA SER A 37 -0.44 -2.16 13.05
C SER A 37 -0.51 -3.60 12.52
N ASN A 38 -1.58 -3.95 11.81
CA ASN A 38 -1.67 -5.24 11.13
C ASN A 38 -0.85 -5.28 9.84
N CYS A 39 -0.45 -4.13 9.33
CA CYS A 39 0.24 -4.00 8.05
C CYS A 39 1.64 -3.44 8.17
N PHE A 40 1.82 -2.42 9.01
CA PHE A 40 3.04 -1.59 9.04
C PHE A 40 3.74 -1.68 10.37
N LEU A 41 5.08 -1.76 10.34
CA LEU A 41 5.89 -1.58 11.54
C LEU A 41 5.86 -0.12 11.97
N PRO A 42 6.00 0.17 13.30
CA PRO A 42 6.03 1.56 13.78
C PRO A 42 7.11 2.41 13.12
N GLU A 43 8.29 1.81 12.82
CA GLU A 43 9.41 2.50 12.19
C GLU A 43 9.30 2.58 10.66
N SER A 44 8.21 2.08 10.08
CA SER A 44 8.04 2.03 8.62
C SER A 44 7.96 3.42 8.00
N ARG A 45 8.23 3.47 6.70
CA ARG A 45 8.07 4.70 5.90
C ARG A 45 7.21 4.41 4.68
N GLN A 46 6.29 5.34 4.44
CA GLN A 46 5.49 5.40 3.22
C GLN A 46 5.93 6.64 2.47
N VAL A 47 6.37 6.45 1.22
CA VAL A 47 6.96 7.51 0.42
C VAL A 47 6.08 7.75 -0.79
N ARG A 48 5.45 8.92 -0.83
CA ARG A 48 4.69 9.38 -1.97
C ARG A 48 5.63 10.08 -2.94
N THR A 49 5.52 9.77 -4.22
CA THR A 49 6.28 10.48 -5.27
C THR A 49 5.34 11.15 -6.25
N TRP A 50 5.82 12.21 -6.88
CA TRP A 50 5.08 12.93 -7.93
C TRP A 50 6.06 13.78 -8.74
N VAL A 51 5.54 14.47 -9.73
CA VAL A 51 6.33 15.44 -10.50
C VAL A 51 5.78 16.83 -10.23
N GLU A 52 6.66 17.75 -9.87
CA GLU A 52 6.33 19.13 -9.60
C GLU A 52 7.27 20.02 -10.40
N ASP A 53 6.70 20.90 -11.23
CA ASP A 53 7.47 21.76 -12.13
C ASP A 53 8.49 20.98 -12.98
N GLY A 54 8.07 19.82 -13.48
CA GLY A 54 8.89 18.95 -14.32
C GLY A 54 9.98 18.19 -13.58
N ARG A 55 10.00 18.22 -12.25
CA ARG A 55 11.05 17.59 -11.44
C ARG A 55 10.47 16.55 -10.49
N PRO A 56 11.16 15.42 -10.28
CA PRO A 56 10.71 14.44 -9.29
C PRO A 56 10.68 15.04 -7.89
N ALA A 57 9.62 14.73 -7.16
CA ALA A 57 9.42 15.16 -5.78
C ALA A 57 8.98 13.96 -4.95
N MET A 58 9.27 14.00 -3.64
CA MET A 58 8.82 12.94 -2.74
C MET A 58 8.50 13.48 -1.35
N LEU A 59 7.68 12.74 -0.63
CA LEU A 59 7.40 12.98 0.79
C LEU A 59 7.45 11.64 1.50
N ALA A 60 8.36 11.49 2.47
CA ALA A 60 8.46 10.29 3.29
C ALA A 60 7.69 10.51 4.59
N MET A 61 6.83 9.55 4.94
CA MET A 61 5.94 9.63 6.08
C MET A 61 6.02 8.38 6.94
N GLY A 62 6.05 8.54 8.27
CA GLY A 62 5.76 7.43 9.17
C GLY A 62 4.26 7.14 9.21
N PRO A 63 3.81 6.10 9.94
CA PRO A 63 2.38 5.76 9.96
C PRO A 63 1.49 6.89 10.45
N GLU A 64 1.90 7.63 11.47
CA GLU A 64 1.10 8.73 12.00
C GLU A 64 1.02 9.90 11.03
N ASP A 65 2.13 10.25 10.41
CA ASP A 65 2.16 11.32 9.40
C ASP A 65 1.30 10.97 8.19
N TYR A 66 1.33 9.71 7.78
CA TYR A 66 0.47 9.24 6.69
C TYR A 66 -1.01 9.44 7.01
N ARG A 67 -1.44 9.03 8.22
CA ARG A 67 -2.83 9.23 8.65
C ARG A 67 -3.23 10.69 8.59
N ARG A 68 -2.39 11.59 9.11
CA ARG A 68 -2.68 13.03 9.09
C ARG A 68 -2.74 13.59 7.68
N ASN A 69 -1.88 13.07 6.80
CA ASN A 69 -1.82 13.56 5.42
C ASN A 69 -3.04 13.17 4.60
N VAL A 70 -3.55 11.93 4.78
CA VAL A 70 -4.64 11.41 3.94
C VAL A 70 -6.04 11.64 4.50
N THR A 71 -6.16 11.86 5.81
CA THR A 71 -7.47 11.98 6.47
C THR A 71 -8.36 13.05 5.86
N PRO A 72 -7.90 14.29 5.59
CA PRO A 72 -8.79 15.29 4.99
C PRO A 72 -9.38 14.86 3.66
N PHE A 73 -8.59 14.19 2.82
CA PHE A 73 -9.05 13.70 1.52
C PHE A 73 -10.08 12.57 1.70
N PHE A 74 -9.81 11.61 2.57
CA PHE A 74 -10.71 10.47 2.79
C PHE A 74 -12.02 10.91 3.48
N MET A 75 -11.98 11.92 4.32
CA MET A 75 -13.19 12.45 4.93
C MET A 75 -14.10 13.13 3.92
N ALA A 76 -13.52 13.75 2.91
CA ALA A 76 -14.26 14.55 1.92
C ALA A 76 -14.66 13.76 0.67
N ASN A 77 -14.00 12.63 0.39
CA ASN A 77 -14.17 11.91 -0.87
C ASN A 77 -14.25 10.40 -0.67
N PRO A 78 -15.13 9.71 -1.41
CA PRO A 78 -15.03 8.25 -1.48
C PRO A 78 -13.71 7.89 -2.16
N PHE A 79 -13.07 6.81 -1.70
CA PHE A 79 -11.79 6.36 -2.23
C PHE A 79 -11.71 4.85 -2.12
N TYR A 80 -11.52 4.19 -3.25
CA TYR A 80 -11.37 2.74 -3.33
C TYR A 80 -10.13 2.44 -4.14
N GLU A 81 -9.11 1.88 -3.48
CA GLU A 81 -7.90 1.46 -4.17
C GLU A 81 -7.97 -0.04 -4.38
N VAL A 82 -7.96 -0.46 -5.62
CA VAL A 82 -8.13 -1.85 -6.03
C VAL A 82 -6.84 -2.35 -6.63
N GLU A 83 -6.32 -3.45 -6.10
CA GLU A 83 -5.11 -4.07 -6.65
C GLU A 83 -5.46 -4.81 -7.95
N THR A 84 -4.69 -4.52 -9.00
CA THR A 84 -4.91 -5.11 -10.32
C THR A 84 -3.83 -6.14 -10.69
N GLY A 85 -2.71 -6.17 -9.96
CA GLY A 85 -1.66 -7.14 -10.20
C GLY A 85 -0.67 -7.16 -9.06
N ARG A 86 -0.01 -8.31 -8.87
CA ARG A 86 0.89 -8.50 -7.74
C ARG A 86 2.02 -9.44 -8.12
N ARG A 87 3.24 -9.08 -7.77
CA ARG A 87 4.37 -9.98 -7.83
C ARG A 87 5.09 -9.95 -6.50
N ILE A 88 5.29 -11.12 -5.89
CA ILE A 88 5.97 -11.28 -4.60
C ILE A 88 7.31 -11.97 -4.84
N ASP A 89 8.39 -11.34 -4.38
CA ASP A 89 9.71 -11.94 -4.33
C ASP A 89 10.07 -12.14 -2.86
N LEU A 90 10.44 -13.37 -2.49
CA LEU A 90 10.69 -13.77 -1.11
C LEU A 90 12.11 -14.29 -0.96
N PHE A 91 12.84 -13.78 0.03
CA PHE A 91 14.16 -14.29 0.37
C PHE A 91 14.37 -14.20 1.89
N GLY A 92 14.36 -15.33 2.58
CA GLY A 92 14.61 -15.38 4.02
C GLY A 92 13.63 -14.55 4.82
N ASN A 93 14.15 -13.56 5.53
CA ASN A 93 13.35 -12.68 6.41
C ASN A 93 12.80 -11.45 5.69
N MET A 94 13.00 -11.36 4.40
CA MET A 94 12.56 -10.19 3.64
C MET A 94 11.74 -10.59 2.42
N ALA A 95 10.84 -9.68 2.04
CA ALA A 95 10.06 -9.83 0.83
C ALA A 95 9.90 -8.48 0.15
N HIS A 96 9.67 -8.52 -1.16
CA HIS A 96 9.31 -7.35 -1.96
C HIS A 96 8.04 -7.66 -2.72
N VAL A 97 7.11 -6.71 -2.72
CA VAL A 97 5.88 -6.82 -3.50
C VAL A 97 5.79 -5.65 -4.46
N TRP A 98 5.70 -5.97 -5.73
CA TRP A 98 5.34 -5.04 -6.80
C TRP A 98 3.83 -5.13 -6.92
N SER A 99 3.13 -4.10 -6.48
CA SER A 99 1.66 -4.12 -6.38
C SER A 99 1.07 -3.01 -7.25
N HIS A 100 0.34 -3.40 -8.29
CA HIS A 100 -0.32 -2.48 -9.22
C HIS A 100 -1.71 -2.16 -8.69
N TYR A 101 -2.13 -0.89 -8.81
CA TYR A 101 -3.43 -0.45 -8.27
C TYR A 101 -4.14 0.51 -9.21
N GLU A 102 -5.46 0.57 -9.00
CA GLU A 102 -6.33 1.60 -9.56
C GLU A 102 -7.07 2.29 -8.42
N ALA A 103 -7.12 3.62 -8.46
CA ALA A 103 -7.93 4.40 -7.53
C ALA A 103 -9.25 4.75 -8.19
N ARG A 104 -10.36 4.44 -7.53
CA ARG A 104 -11.72 4.58 -8.03
C ARG A 104 -12.58 5.31 -7.01
N THR A 105 -13.74 5.82 -7.44
CA THR A 105 -14.71 6.47 -6.54
C THR A 105 -15.72 5.48 -5.96
N SER A 106 -15.83 4.27 -6.52
CA SER A 106 -16.62 3.17 -5.98
C SER A 106 -15.96 1.85 -6.33
N PRO A 107 -16.28 0.74 -5.61
CA PRO A 107 -15.68 -0.55 -5.91
C PRO A 107 -16.00 -1.06 -7.32
N ASP A 108 -17.19 -0.71 -7.81
CA ASP A 108 -17.69 -1.19 -9.09
C ASP A 108 -17.56 -0.15 -10.21
N ASP A 109 -16.93 0.98 -9.91
CA ASP A 109 -16.79 2.08 -10.87
C ASP A 109 -15.78 1.70 -11.95
N ALA A 110 -16.22 1.77 -13.21
CA ALA A 110 -15.35 1.58 -14.35
C ALA A 110 -14.42 2.79 -14.59
N ASP A 111 -14.77 3.94 -14.02
CA ASP A 111 -13.98 5.15 -14.19
C ASP A 111 -12.83 5.15 -13.18
N VAL A 112 -11.63 4.95 -13.72
CA VAL A 112 -10.40 4.92 -12.92
C VAL A 112 -9.82 6.32 -12.88
N GLU A 113 -9.71 6.88 -11.66
CA GLU A 113 -9.15 8.24 -11.48
C GLU A 113 -7.64 8.25 -11.65
N ARG A 114 -6.98 7.19 -11.18
CA ARG A 114 -5.53 7.06 -11.34
C ARG A 114 -5.12 5.60 -11.26
N ARG A 115 -3.98 5.30 -11.86
CA ARG A 115 -3.31 4.01 -11.78
C ARG A 115 -1.90 4.23 -11.32
N GLY A 116 -1.33 3.24 -10.65
CA GLY A 116 0.05 3.34 -10.23
C GLY A 116 0.58 2.01 -9.73
N ILE A 117 1.76 2.09 -9.14
CA ILE A 117 2.46 0.92 -8.60
C ILE A 117 3.02 1.26 -7.23
N ASN A 118 2.80 0.35 -6.28
CA ASN A 118 3.46 0.35 -4.98
C ASN A 118 4.65 -0.60 -5.02
N SER A 119 5.81 -0.12 -4.63
CA SER A 119 7.00 -0.93 -4.37
C SER A 119 7.08 -1.12 -2.86
N ILE A 120 6.88 -2.35 -2.39
CA ILE A 120 6.67 -2.62 -0.97
C ILE A 120 7.73 -3.59 -0.46
N GLN A 121 8.43 -3.22 0.60
CA GLN A 121 9.36 -4.11 1.29
C GLN A 121 8.77 -4.54 2.61
N LEU A 122 8.86 -5.84 2.91
CA LEU A 122 8.36 -6.42 4.15
C LEU A 122 9.46 -7.16 4.89
N PHE A 123 9.32 -7.20 6.20
CA PHE A 123 10.18 -7.93 7.11
C PHE A 123 9.37 -8.95 7.90
N ARG A 124 9.94 -10.15 8.11
CA ARG A 124 9.32 -11.17 8.94
C ARG A 124 9.67 -10.91 10.40
N HIS A 125 8.81 -10.18 11.08
CA HIS A 125 9.00 -9.82 12.49
C HIS A 125 8.82 -11.07 13.37
N PRO A 126 9.69 -11.30 14.37
CA PRO A 126 9.62 -12.52 15.18
C PRO A 126 8.34 -12.68 16.00
N GLU A 127 7.68 -11.57 16.33
CA GLU A 127 6.45 -11.60 17.13
C GLU A 127 5.20 -11.28 16.31
N LEU A 128 5.32 -10.34 15.38
CA LEU A 128 4.18 -9.82 14.62
C LEU A 128 3.94 -10.54 13.29
N GLY A 129 4.95 -11.29 12.80
CA GLY A 129 4.90 -11.85 11.47
C GLY A 129 5.25 -10.83 10.39
N TRP A 130 4.83 -11.08 9.17
CA TRP A 130 5.18 -10.20 8.05
C TRP A 130 4.56 -8.82 8.22
N ARG A 131 5.38 -7.79 8.09
CA ARG A 131 4.94 -6.39 8.19
C ARG A 131 5.72 -5.53 7.21
N ILE A 132 5.08 -4.47 6.72
CA ILE A 132 5.69 -3.53 5.80
C ILE A 132 6.68 -2.64 6.57
N ILE A 133 7.91 -2.56 6.07
CA ILE A 133 8.95 -1.67 6.60
C ILE A 133 9.13 -0.43 5.71
N SER A 134 8.87 -0.56 4.41
CA SER A 134 8.89 0.60 3.52
C SER A 134 7.97 0.37 2.33
N MET A 135 7.41 1.47 1.84
CA MET A 135 6.57 1.48 0.66
C MET A 135 6.77 2.80 -0.07
N ILE A 136 7.04 2.71 -1.36
CA ILE A 136 7.14 3.89 -2.21
C ILE A 136 6.21 3.67 -3.40
N TRP A 137 5.51 4.74 -3.83
CA TRP A 137 4.59 4.63 -4.95
C TRP A 137 4.66 5.84 -5.85
N ASP A 138 4.26 5.60 -7.09
CA ASP A 138 4.07 6.63 -8.09
C ASP A 138 2.84 6.31 -8.93
N ASN A 139 2.19 7.35 -9.40
CA ASN A 139 1.03 7.22 -10.28
C ASN A 139 1.45 7.38 -11.72
N GLU A 140 0.77 6.67 -12.64
CA GLU A 140 0.95 6.90 -14.06
C GLU A 140 0.68 8.37 -14.39
N ARG A 141 1.48 8.90 -15.28
CA ARG A 141 1.28 10.24 -15.83
C ARG A 141 0.77 10.13 -17.26
N PRO A 142 -0.09 11.05 -17.70
CA PRO A 142 -0.52 11.05 -19.08
C PRO A 142 0.70 11.14 -20.01
N SER A 143 0.65 10.39 -21.10
CA SER A 143 1.67 10.50 -22.14
C SER A 143 1.63 11.91 -22.72
N ALA A 144 2.81 12.51 -22.89
CA ALA A 144 2.92 13.83 -23.50
C ALA A 144 2.58 13.76 -24.99
#